data_190b258de820c16ee1b310cd43ad7c08
#
_entry.id   190b258de820c16ee1b310cd43ad7c08
#
_cell.length_a   1.000
_cell.length_b   1.000
_cell.length_c   1.000
_cell.angle_alpha   90.00
_cell.angle_beta   90.00
_cell.angle_gamma   90.00
#
_symmetry.space_group_name_H-M   'P 1'
#
loop_
_entity.id
_entity.type
_entity.pdbx_description
1 polymer ?
#
loop_
_entity_poly.entity_id
_entity_poly.type
_entity_poly.pdbx_seq_one_letter_code
_entity_poly.pdbx_strand_id
1 'polypeptide(L)'
;MSLVVEYQQARRQEDLARLRRALALRALAVTGASQREVADALDISQPAISQQLKAAQNLIARSHPEELVEAAGPVLVEVARSRGFDRLAVFGSVARHQARSDSDIDLLVEAPASAGIKDVLALRDAFQAILGRPVDLVTYAGLRPGLDDDIRREAV
;
A
#
# COMPACT_ATOMS: atom_id res chain seq x y z
N MET A 1 -22.62 24.93 -9.75
CA MET A 1 -21.61 23.91 -10.10
C MET A 1 -21.21 23.05 -8.92
N SER A 2 -21.67 23.37 -7.74
CA SER A 2 -21.39 22.56 -6.53
C SER A 2 -21.85 21.10 -6.66
N LEU A 3 -22.99 20.84 -7.29
CA LEU A 3 -23.50 19.47 -7.49
C LEU A 3 -22.64 18.65 -8.45
N VAL A 4 -22.03 19.28 -9.45
CA VAL A 4 -21.06 18.60 -10.33
C VAL A 4 -19.81 18.22 -9.55
N VAL A 5 -19.33 19.12 -8.71
CA VAL A 5 -18.18 18.85 -7.83
C VAL A 5 -18.50 17.71 -6.86
N GLU A 6 -19.67 17.72 -6.23
CA GLU A 6 -20.11 16.64 -5.35
C GLU A 6 -20.16 15.28 -6.08
N TYR A 7 -20.71 15.26 -7.29
CA TYR A 7 -20.74 14.05 -8.10
C TYR A 7 -19.32 13.53 -8.40
N GLN A 8 -18.41 14.43 -8.82
CA GLN A 8 -17.04 14.07 -9.13
C GLN A 8 -16.28 13.56 -7.90
N GLN A 9 -16.49 14.18 -6.75
CA GLN A 9 -15.89 13.74 -5.49
C GLN A 9 -16.40 12.36 -5.07
N ALA A 10 -17.71 12.15 -5.14
CA ALA A 10 -18.30 10.86 -4.83
C ALA A 10 -17.78 9.77 -5.75
N ARG A 11 -17.65 10.04 -7.05
CA ARG A 11 -17.07 9.11 -8.02
C ARG A 11 -15.61 8.77 -7.69
N ARG A 12 -14.82 9.80 -7.37
CA ARG A 12 -13.41 9.61 -6.96
C ARG A 12 -13.31 8.74 -5.69
N GLN A 13 -14.17 9.00 -4.70
CA GLN A 13 -14.20 8.20 -3.48
C GLN A 13 -14.57 6.74 -3.76
N GLU A 14 -15.52 6.52 -4.67
CA GLU A 14 -15.90 5.18 -5.11
C GLU A 14 -14.73 4.45 -5.79
N ASP A 15 -14.02 5.12 -6.69
CA ASP A 15 -12.85 4.56 -7.38
C ASP A 15 -11.74 4.20 -6.38
N LEU A 16 -11.45 5.09 -5.43
CA LEU A 16 -10.46 4.83 -4.38
C LEU A 16 -10.90 3.68 -3.46
N ALA A 17 -12.17 3.61 -3.10
CA ALA A 17 -12.71 2.52 -2.28
C ALA A 17 -12.61 1.17 -3.01
N ARG A 18 -12.87 1.15 -4.31
CA ARG A 18 -12.71 -0.05 -5.13
C ARG A 18 -11.26 -0.51 -5.17
N LEU A 19 -10.33 0.40 -5.38
CA LEU A 19 -8.90 0.11 -5.39
C LEU A 19 -8.43 -0.36 -4.00
N ARG A 20 -8.86 0.29 -2.94
CA ARG A 20 -8.55 -0.14 -1.55
C ARG A 20 -9.04 -1.54 -1.27
N ARG A 21 -10.26 -1.86 -1.69
CA ARG A 21 -10.82 -3.21 -1.53
C ARG A 21 -9.98 -4.26 -2.26
N ALA A 22 -9.54 -3.96 -3.47
CA ALA A 22 -8.64 -4.82 -4.25
C ALA A 22 -7.30 -5.03 -3.52
N LEU A 23 -6.72 -3.97 -3.00
CA LEU A 23 -5.46 -4.01 -2.25
C LEU A 23 -5.59 -4.78 -0.93
N ALA A 24 -6.70 -4.61 -0.20
CA ALA A 24 -6.98 -5.35 1.03
C ALA A 24 -7.11 -6.84 0.76
N LEU A 25 -7.82 -7.22 -0.30
CA LEU A 25 -7.96 -8.62 -0.69
C LEU A 25 -6.60 -9.24 -1.05
N ARG A 26 -5.80 -8.52 -1.80
CA ARG A 26 -4.45 -8.97 -2.15
C ARG A 26 -3.55 -9.08 -0.91
N ALA A 27 -3.66 -8.15 0.04
CA ALA A 27 -2.94 -8.19 1.31
C ALA A 27 -3.30 -9.44 2.13
N LEU A 28 -4.56 -9.82 2.18
CA LEU A 28 -5.00 -11.06 2.83
C LEU A 28 -4.31 -12.28 2.22
N ALA A 29 -4.26 -12.36 0.89
CA ALA A 29 -3.58 -13.45 0.19
C ALA A 29 -2.07 -13.45 0.43
N VAL A 30 -1.43 -12.29 0.39
CA VAL A 30 0.03 -12.13 0.57
C VAL A 30 0.45 -12.45 2.01
N THR A 31 -0.39 -12.12 3.00
CA THR A 31 -0.09 -12.35 4.42
C THR A 31 -0.43 -13.76 4.92
N GLY A 32 -0.76 -14.67 4.02
CA GLY A 32 -0.86 -16.10 4.31
C GLY A 32 -2.26 -16.66 4.47
N ALA A 33 -3.32 -15.83 4.33
CA ALA A 33 -4.68 -16.34 4.35
C ALA A 33 -4.97 -17.18 3.10
N SER A 34 -5.52 -18.36 3.27
CA SER A 34 -6.00 -19.17 2.14
C SER A 34 -7.25 -18.54 1.51
N GLN A 35 -7.48 -18.84 0.24
CA GLN A 35 -8.71 -18.37 -0.43
C GLN A 35 -9.98 -18.84 0.30
N ARG A 36 -9.94 -20.03 0.88
CA ARG A 36 -11.05 -20.58 1.65
C ARG A 36 -11.31 -19.80 2.93
N GLU A 37 -10.24 -19.49 3.67
CA GLU A 37 -10.35 -18.67 4.89
C GLU A 37 -10.90 -17.27 4.58
N VAL A 38 -10.44 -16.66 3.50
CA VAL A 38 -10.92 -15.35 3.06
C VAL A 38 -12.39 -15.41 2.63
N ALA A 39 -12.76 -16.44 1.87
CA ALA A 39 -14.14 -16.68 1.43
C ALA A 39 -15.08 -16.83 2.63
N ASP A 40 -14.69 -17.62 3.62
CA ASP A 40 -15.47 -17.84 4.84
C ASP A 40 -15.60 -16.52 5.64
N ALA A 41 -14.53 -15.78 5.79
CA ALA A 41 -14.52 -14.50 6.53
C ALA A 41 -15.40 -13.43 5.86
N LEU A 42 -15.44 -13.40 4.52
CA LEU A 42 -16.21 -12.42 3.75
C LEU A 42 -17.62 -12.91 3.37
N ASP A 43 -17.98 -14.14 3.74
CA ASP A 43 -19.26 -14.76 3.41
C ASP A 43 -19.56 -14.76 1.90
N ILE A 44 -18.55 -15.13 1.12
CA ILE A 44 -18.65 -15.31 -0.33
C ILE A 44 -18.03 -16.65 -0.74
N SER A 45 -18.26 -17.10 -1.96
CA SER A 45 -17.71 -18.37 -2.43
C SER A 45 -16.21 -18.28 -2.74
N GLN A 46 -15.50 -19.41 -2.65
CA GLN A 46 -14.10 -19.48 -3.04
C GLN A 46 -13.86 -19.14 -4.52
N PRO A 47 -14.68 -19.60 -5.48
CA PRO A 47 -14.56 -19.13 -6.87
C PRO A 47 -14.71 -17.63 -7.04
N ALA A 48 -15.59 -16.99 -6.25
CA ALA A 48 -15.73 -15.53 -6.25
C ALA A 48 -14.44 -14.85 -5.77
N ILE A 49 -13.78 -15.36 -4.72
CA ILE A 49 -12.48 -14.87 -4.25
C ILE A 49 -11.43 -15.00 -5.35
N SER A 50 -11.34 -16.15 -6.02
CA SER A 50 -10.39 -16.35 -7.11
C SER A 50 -10.58 -15.34 -8.25
N GLN A 51 -11.82 -15.07 -8.64
CA GLN A 51 -12.16 -14.08 -9.65
C GLN A 51 -11.81 -12.67 -9.21
N GLN A 52 -12.13 -12.32 -7.96
CA GLN A 52 -11.82 -10.99 -7.40
C GLN A 52 -10.32 -10.75 -7.30
N LEU A 53 -9.53 -11.77 -6.96
CA LEU A 53 -8.06 -11.65 -6.93
C LEU A 53 -7.49 -11.36 -8.31
N LYS A 54 -7.99 -11.99 -9.36
CA LYS A 54 -7.59 -11.70 -10.75
C LYS A 54 -7.96 -10.28 -11.15
N ALA A 55 -9.17 -9.86 -10.85
CA ALA A 55 -9.64 -8.50 -11.12
C ALA A 55 -8.81 -7.46 -10.35
N ALA A 56 -8.49 -7.75 -9.09
CA ALA A 56 -7.64 -6.90 -8.26
C ALA A 56 -6.24 -6.74 -8.86
N GLN A 57 -5.62 -7.82 -9.32
CA GLN A 57 -4.31 -7.77 -9.95
C GLN A 57 -4.31 -6.84 -11.17
N ASN A 58 -5.32 -6.91 -12.02
CA ASN A 58 -5.44 -6.08 -13.20
C ASN A 58 -5.67 -4.60 -12.83
N LEU A 59 -6.54 -4.33 -11.86
CA LEU A 59 -6.82 -2.97 -11.40
C LEU A 59 -5.58 -2.32 -10.79
N ILE A 60 -4.85 -3.04 -9.94
CA ILE A 60 -3.62 -2.56 -9.31
C ILE A 60 -2.55 -2.28 -10.37
N ALA A 61 -2.38 -3.18 -11.34
CA ALA A 61 -1.36 -3.06 -12.37
C ALA A 61 -1.55 -1.82 -13.26
N ARG A 62 -2.79 -1.40 -13.51
CA ARG A 62 -3.10 -0.24 -14.36
C ARG A 62 -3.27 1.07 -13.60
N SER A 63 -3.20 1.04 -12.27
CA SER A 63 -3.36 2.24 -11.44
C SER A 63 -2.06 3.03 -11.35
N HIS A 64 -2.18 4.36 -11.32
CA HIS A 64 -1.04 5.25 -11.13
C HIS A 64 -0.47 5.10 -9.70
N PRO A 65 0.86 5.20 -9.50
CA PRO A 65 1.47 5.06 -8.17
C PRO A 65 0.87 5.96 -7.10
N GLU A 66 0.50 7.18 -7.43
CA GLU A 66 -0.11 8.12 -6.49
C GLU A 66 -1.50 7.66 -6.04
N GLU A 67 -2.30 7.12 -6.95
CA GLU A 67 -3.61 6.54 -6.62
C GLU A 67 -3.46 5.28 -5.77
N LEU A 68 -2.48 4.44 -6.11
CA LEU A 68 -2.19 3.23 -5.34
C LEU A 68 -1.84 3.56 -3.89
N VAL A 69 -0.95 4.52 -3.68
CA VAL A 69 -0.53 4.92 -2.32
C VAL A 69 -1.70 5.53 -1.56
N GLU A 70 -2.48 6.39 -2.18
CA GLU A 70 -3.66 6.99 -1.55
C GLU A 70 -4.66 5.92 -1.11
N ALA A 71 -4.96 4.96 -1.98
CA ALA A 71 -5.89 3.87 -1.67
C ALA A 71 -5.29 2.85 -0.68
N ALA A 72 -3.99 2.57 -0.78
CA ALA A 72 -3.32 1.52 -0.02
C ALA A 72 -3.00 1.92 1.42
N GLY A 73 -2.96 3.20 1.74
CA GLY A 73 -2.51 3.70 3.05
C GLY A 73 -3.03 2.88 4.24
N PRO A 74 -4.34 2.76 4.45
CA PRO A 74 -4.88 1.98 5.56
C PRO A 74 -4.48 0.50 5.54
N VAL A 75 -4.37 -0.09 4.36
CA VAL A 75 -3.98 -1.51 4.20
C VAL A 75 -2.52 -1.70 4.60
N LEU A 76 -1.62 -0.86 4.10
CA LEU A 76 -0.19 -0.94 4.39
C LEU A 76 0.11 -0.67 5.87
N VAL A 77 -0.59 0.28 6.47
CA VAL A 77 -0.49 0.59 7.91
C VAL A 77 -0.86 -0.64 8.74
N GLU A 78 -1.94 -1.31 8.40
CA GLU A 78 -2.38 -2.51 9.12
C GLU A 78 -1.37 -3.66 8.98
N VAL A 79 -0.85 -3.89 7.78
CA VAL A 79 0.19 -4.90 7.54
C VAL A 79 1.47 -4.58 8.33
N ALA A 80 1.90 -3.33 8.33
CA ALA A 80 3.07 -2.89 9.10
C ALA A 80 2.87 -3.10 10.60
N ARG A 81 1.73 -2.65 11.13
CA ARG A 81 1.40 -2.79 12.56
C ARG A 81 1.33 -4.24 13.01
N SER A 82 0.80 -5.13 12.19
CA SER A 82 0.73 -6.56 12.51
C SER A 82 2.12 -7.18 12.72
N ARG A 83 3.17 -6.53 12.22
CA ARG A 83 4.57 -6.93 12.35
C ARG A 83 5.37 -6.04 13.31
N GLY A 84 4.70 -5.18 14.06
CA GLY A 84 5.30 -4.28 15.04
C GLY A 84 5.93 -3.01 14.49
N PHE A 85 5.76 -2.73 13.19
CA PHE A 85 6.23 -1.49 12.57
C PHE A 85 5.18 -0.38 12.73
N ASP A 86 5.63 0.85 12.79
CA ASP A 86 4.76 2.03 12.98
C ASP A 86 5.24 3.22 12.14
N ARG A 87 4.52 4.33 12.21
CA ARG A 87 4.85 5.61 11.57
C ARG A 87 5.14 5.48 10.08
N LEU A 88 4.32 4.70 9.37
CA LEU A 88 4.45 4.56 7.92
C LEU A 88 4.17 5.90 7.23
N ALA A 89 5.07 6.31 6.34
CA ALA A 89 4.95 7.52 5.55
C ALA A 89 5.46 7.28 4.13
N VAL A 90 5.00 8.08 3.19
CA VAL A 90 5.50 8.07 1.81
C VAL A 90 6.46 9.24 1.61
N PHE A 91 7.52 9.03 0.83
CA PHE A 91 8.45 10.07 0.42
C PHE A 91 8.76 9.94 -1.08
N GLY A 92 9.72 10.70 -1.59
CA GLY A 92 10.12 10.64 -2.97
C GLY A 92 9.09 11.21 -3.95
N SER A 93 9.08 10.68 -5.17
CA SER A 93 8.27 11.24 -6.28
C SER A 93 6.77 11.20 -6.00
N VAL A 94 6.27 10.18 -5.32
CA VAL A 94 4.84 10.09 -4.96
C VAL A 94 4.46 11.20 -3.98
N ALA A 95 5.27 11.42 -2.93
CA ALA A 95 5.03 12.48 -1.95
C ALA A 95 5.07 13.88 -2.59
N ARG A 96 5.92 14.08 -3.60
CA ARG A 96 6.03 15.35 -4.33
C ARG A 96 4.99 15.52 -5.43
N HIS A 97 4.10 14.56 -5.64
CA HIS A 97 3.15 14.53 -6.78
C HIS A 97 3.84 14.62 -8.15
N GLN A 98 4.99 13.97 -8.26
CA GLN A 98 5.82 13.93 -9.48
C GLN A 98 6.06 12.51 -9.98
N ALA A 99 5.31 11.54 -9.46
CA ALA A 99 5.43 10.15 -9.86
C ALA A 99 4.97 9.96 -11.31
N ARG A 100 5.68 9.09 -12.01
CA ARG A 100 5.32 8.63 -13.35
C ARG A 100 4.61 7.28 -13.23
N SER A 101 3.98 6.84 -14.31
CA SER A 101 3.26 5.55 -14.34
C SER A 101 4.16 4.35 -14.00
N ASP A 102 5.46 4.47 -14.24
CA ASP A 102 6.48 3.44 -13.94
C ASP A 102 7.33 3.72 -12.70
N SER A 103 6.98 4.75 -11.92
CA SER A 103 7.75 5.11 -10.72
C SER A 103 7.64 4.04 -9.64
N ASP A 104 8.76 3.84 -8.93
CA ASP A 104 8.81 3.08 -7.69
C ASP A 104 8.08 3.82 -6.56
N ILE A 105 7.73 3.11 -5.53
CA ILE A 105 7.09 3.69 -4.34
C ILE A 105 8.10 3.70 -3.20
N ASP A 106 8.34 4.89 -2.66
CA ASP A 106 9.30 5.13 -1.57
C ASP A 106 8.56 5.28 -0.25
N LEU A 107 8.82 4.40 0.69
CA LEU A 107 8.16 4.34 1.99
C LEU A 107 9.16 4.43 3.15
N LEU A 108 8.74 5.12 4.19
CA LEU A 108 9.50 5.31 5.41
C LEU A 108 8.72 4.71 6.57
N VAL A 109 9.40 3.95 7.44
CA VAL A 109 8.74 3.23 8.53
C VAL A 109 9.61 3.20 9.77
N GLU A 110 8.98 3.20 10.95
CA GLU A 110 9.67 2.96 12.21
C GLU A 110 9.64 1.46 12.53
N ALA A 111 10.84 0.86 12.59
CA ALA A 111 10.99 -0.54 12.94
C ALA A 111 10.98 -0.72 14.46
N PRO A 112 10.39 -1.82 14.98
CA PRO A 112 10.53 -2.15 16.39
C PRO A 112 11.99 -2.44 16.74
N ALA A 113 12.39 -2.20 17.99
CA ALA A 113 13.75 -2.38 18.45
C ALA A 113 14.27 -3.81 18.23
N SER A 114 13.37 -4.80 18.25
CA SER A 114 13.67 -6.21 18.02
C SER A 114 13.85 -6.58 16.55
N ALA A 115 13.50 -5.70 15.61
CA ALA A 115 13.55 -6.00 14.19
C ALA A 115 14.98 -5.97 13.67
N GLY A 116 15.35 -7.01 12.93
CA GLY A 116 16.57 -7.06 12.14
C GLY A 116 16.33 -6.66 10.69
N ILE A 117 17.40 -6.66 9.91
CA ILE A 117 17.32 -6.33 8.49
C ILE A 117 16.40 -7.28 7.72
N LYS A 118 16.35 -8.56 8.12
CA LYS A 118 15.46 -9.56 7.51
C LYS A 118 13.99 -9.20 7.67
N ASP A 119 13.62 -8.62 8.81
CA ASP A 119 12.24 -8.22 9.08
C ASP A 119 11.82 -7.03 8.21
N VAL A 120 12.74 -6.09 8.02
CA VAL A 120 12.52 -4.94 7.12
C VAL A 120 12.38 -5.40 5.67
N LEU A 121 13.25 -6.31 5.22
CA LEU A 121 13.18 -6.86 3.87
C LEU A 121 11.90 -7.67 3.64
N ALA A 122 11.46 -8.42 4.66
CA ALA A 122 10.21 -9.17 4.58
C ALA A 122 9.00 -8.23 4.47
N LEU A 123 8.99 -7.13 5.20
CA LEU A 123 7.94 -6.12 5.09
C LEU A 123 7.94 -5.45 3.70
N ARG A 124 9.13 -5.09 3.21
CA ARG A 124 9.26 -4.57 1.84
C ARG A 124 8.69 -5.54 0.81
N ASP A 125 9.04 -6.81 0.90
CA ASP A 125 8.58 -7.83 -0.04
C ASP A 125 7.06 -7.99 0.01
N ALA A 126 6.47 -7.92 1.21
CA ALA A 126 5.02 -7.92 1.37
C ALA A 126 4.37 -6.71 0.69
N PHE A 127 4.93 -5.53 0.89
CA PHE A 127 4.44 -4.31 0.24
C PHE A 127 4.55 -4.37 -1.28
N GLN A 128 5.67 -4.87 -1.81
CA GLN A 128 5.84 -5.07 -3.25
C GLN A 128 4.80 -6.03 -3.82
N ALA A 129 4.53 -7.12 -3.12
CA ALA A 129 3.53 -8.09 -3.54
C ALA A 129 2.10 -7.50 -3.51
N ILE A 130 1.79 -6.65 -2.53
CA ILE A 130 0.49 -5.98 -2.43
C ILE A 130 0.32 -4.93 -3.52
N LEU A 131 1.32 -4.06 -3.69
CA LEU A 131 1.26 -2.92 -4.61
C LEU A 131 1.56 -3.29 -6.07
N GLY A 132 2.16 -4.46 -6.31
CA GLY A 132 2.55 -4.89 -7.65
C GLY A 132 3.64 -4.02 -8.27
N ARG A 133 4.43 -3.33 -7.46
CA ARG A 133 5.51 -2.41 -7.89
C ARG A 133 6.71 -2.54 -7.00
N PRO A 134 7.91 -2.18 -7.47
CA PRO A 134 9.07 -2.05 -6.60
C PRO A 134 8.82 -1.03 -5.49
N VAL A 135 9.21 -1.39 -4.29
CA VAL A 135 9.11 -0.55 -3.10
C VAL A 135 10.50 -0.33 -2.52
N ASP A 136 10.87 0.90 -2.29
CA ASP A 136 12.04 1.28 -1.52
C ASP A 136 11.57 1.56 -0.08
N LEU A 137 11.92 0.68 0.85
CA LEU A 137 11.53 0.80 2.24
C LEU A 137 12.72 1.19 3.10
N VAL A 138 12.65 2.37 3.70
CA VAL A 138 13.68 2.93 4.56
C VAL A 138 13.14 3.05 5.98
N THR A 139 13.98 2.79 6.98
CA THR A 139 13.62 3.01 8.38
C THR A 139 14.08 4.38 8.85
N TYR A 140 13.36 4.96 9.83
CA TYR A 140 13.80 6.22 10.43
C TYR A 140 15.19 6.11 11.06
N ALA A 141 15.50 4.98 11.69
CA ALA A 141 16.81 4.73 12.28
C ALA A 141 17.93 4.62 11.23
N GLY A 142 17.60 4.22 10.01
CA GLY A 142 18.54 4.12 8.90
C GLY A 142 18.83 5.45 8.19
N LEU A 143 18.10 6.51 8.52
CA LEU A 143 18.34 7.85 7.95
C LEU A 143 19.59 8.46 8.56
N ARG A 144 20.46 8.99 7.70
CA ARG A 144 21.71 9.63 8.10
C ARG A 144 21.47 11.12 8.31
N PRO A 145 21.73 11.65 9.53
CA PRO A 145 21.57 13.09 9.78
C PRO A 145 22.39 13.93 8.77
N GLY A 146 21.76 14.96 8.22
CA GLY A 146 22.36 15.86 7.24
C GLY A 146 22.33 15.36 5.79
N LEU A 147 22.42 14.04 5.58
CA LEU A 147 22.37 13.45 4.22
C LEU A 147 20.95 13.08 3.78
N ASP A 148 20.14 12.62 4.71
CA ASP A 148 18.79 12.11 4.43
C ASP A 148 17.69 13.04 5.01
N ASP A 149 18.03 14.29 5.33
CA ASP A 149 17.07 15.26 5.87
C ASP A 149 15.93 15.57 4.89
N ASP A 150 16.20 15.50 3.59
CA ASP A 150 15.19 15.70 2.55
C ASP A 150 14.10 14.64 2.63
N ILE A 151 14.47 13.39 2.91
CA ILE A 151 13.51 12.29 3.08
C ILE A 151 12.58 12.59 4.25
N ARG A 152 13.12 13.04 5.39
CA ARG A 152 12.30 13.39 6.56
C ARG A 152 11.34 14.54 6.27
N ARG A 153 11.75 15.53 5.51
CA ARG A 153 10.92 16.69 5.16
C ARG A 153 9.81 16.33 4.17
N GLU A 154 10.10 15.45 3.22
CA GLU A 154 9.13 15.02 2.21
C GLU A 154 8.08 14.04 2.75
N ALA A 155 8.41 13.27 3.79
CA ALA A 155 7.58 12.18 4.28
C ALA A 155 6.20 12.66 4.77
N VAL A 156 5.15 12.05 4.26
CA VAL A 156 3.74 12.36 4.56
C VAL A 156 2.93 11.11 4.85
#